data_92b7c84cc763ff31ac57e1aaf8b6045c
#
_entry.id   92b7c84cc763ff31ac57e1aaf8b6045c
#
_cell.length_a   1.000
_cell.length_b   1.000
_cell.length_c   1.000
_cell.angle_alpha   90.00
_cell.angle_beta   90.00
_cell.angle_gamma   90.00
#
_symmetry.space_group_name_H-M   'P 1'
#
loop_
_entity.id
_entity.type
_entity.pdbx_description
1 polymer ?
#
loop_
_entity_poly.entity_id
_entity_poly.type
_entity_poly.pdbx_seq_one_letter_code
_entity_poly.pdbx_strand_id
1 'polypeptide(L)'
;MPEEESVNLFRLNTIKEGDKMPCFIILLCLCLFPFSTARCEEQAVVESLNASMLTIWGGNKDESLSSTYHTSNGDIVLLAQTDSTLGTPALSSRTAGGTRDGWILRVSNMGELKSETLLSWEGTPFILGAVENPESLCMIVAESIDRTEYVEDTGYIVKYNIASKNIQREELPGLPHDVYVCDRGLLVTGAYMTDSSHVAAWSAFVNTGGHISWSYCSPELYSENEIVFQKGVLRQNEIILYYRKPTEAPEKRYLRILDQNGQFLRNLPLPELDNFNIHGMLPTDEGLLIYGYKFENNEHAPVVFLHVALDGHILFFKTFSDMQNVLSVCPASQGGYYFVENTDDGLNLFYLSSDGETELQQSFSYDHLISCRNIYEEADRSLTCVGEMRIPTSDDRVQEKLFILHFPQKNKQPA
;
A
#
# COMPACT_ATOMS: atom_id res chain seq x y z
N MET A 1 -4.17 -38.54 -28.25
CA MET A 1 -3.84 -37.50 -29.23
C MET A 1 -4.30 -36.20 -28.63
N PRO A 2 -3.43 -35.37 -28.15
CA PRO A 2 -3.78 -34.04 -27.68
C PRO A 2 -3.61 -33.06 -28.85
N GLU A 3 -4.59 -32.17 -28.98
CA GLU A 3 -4.65 -31.08 -29.93
C GLU A 3 -3.63 -30.00 -29.61
N GLU A 4 -2.96 -29.54 -30.65
CA GLU A 4 -2.05 -28.41 -30.64
C GLU A 4 -2.85 -27.11 -30.59
N GLU A 5 -2.78 -26.35 -29.48
CA GLU A 5 -3.24 -24.98 -29.46
C GLU A 5 -2.18 -24.03 -30.03
N SER A 6 -2.59 -23.39 -31.12
CA SER A 6 -1.80 -22.42 -31.87
C SER A 6 -1.67 -21.10 -31.13
N VAL A 7 -0.44 -20.69 -30.84
CA VAL A 7 -0.06 -19.38 -30.31
C VAL A 7 -0.32 -18.30 -31.38
N ASN A 8 -1.26 -17.39 -31.12
CA ASN A 8 -1.49 -16.21 -31.95
C ASN A 8 -0.52 -15.08 -31.53
N LEU A 9 0.46 -14.86 -32.41
CA LEU A 9 1.31 -13.67 -32.38
C LEU A 9 0.51 -12.42 -32.77
N PHE A 10 0.44 -11.46 -31.85
CA PHE A 10 -0.09 -10.12 -32.11
C PHE A 10 0.79 -9.41 -33.15
N ARG A 11 0.20 -8.99 -34.25
CA ARG A 11 0.82 -8.14 -35.27
C ARG A 11 0.84 -6.68 -34.80
N LEU A 12 2.00 -6.14 -34.62
CA LEU A 12 2.24 -4.69 -34.63
C LEU A 12 2.05 -4.15 -36.05
N ASN A 13 1.08 -3.27 -36.22
CA ASN A 13 0.92 -2.50 -37.46
C ASN A 13 1.47 -1.09 -37.30
N THR A 14 2.26 -0.74 -38.31
CA THR A 14 2.62 0.58 -38.83
C THR A 14 3.77 1.34 -38.16
N ILE A 15 4.97 1.04 -38.63
CA ILE A 15 6.05 2.03 -38.79
C ILE A 15 6.02 2.51 -40.24
N LYS A 16 5.87 3.83 -40.44
CA LYS A 16 5.99 4.46 -41.77
C LYS A 16 7.42 4.43 -42.25
N GLU A 17 7.55 4.17 -43.53
CA GLU A 17 8.79 4.09 -44.30
C GLU A 17 9.70 5.31 -44.15
N GLY A 18 10.99 5.04 -44.01
CA GLY A 18 12.07 5.97 -44.26
C GLY A 18 13.29 5.77 -43.39
N ASP A 19 13.97 4.63 -43.43
CA ASP A 19 15.43 4.58 -43.47
C ASP A 19 15.89 3.11 -43.56
N LYS A 20 16.68 2.86 -44.60
CA LYS A 20 17.21 1.53 -44.93
C LYS A 20 18.40 1.22 -44.03
N MET A 21 18.27 0.23 -43.13
CA MET A 21 19.39 -0.50 -42.57
C MET A 21 19.35 -1.98 -42.99
N PRO A 22 20.49 -2.61 -43.28
CA PRO A 22 20.49 -3.91 -43.97
C PRO A 22 20.17 -5.06 -43.02
N CYS A 23 19.13 -5.78 -43.42
CA CYS A 23 18.57 -7.01 -42.83
C CYS A 23 19.50 -8.26 -42.99
N PHE A 24 20.76 -8.22 -42.57
CA PHE A 24 21.67 -9.35 -42.77
C PHE A 24 22.34 -9.94 -41.51
N ILE A 25 22.10 -9.40 -40.33
CA ILE A 25 22.75 -9.88 -39.11
C ILE A 25 21.80 -10.67 -38.17
N ILE A 26 20.49 -10.60 -38.37
CA ILE A 26 19.52 -11.24 -37.45
C ILE A 26 19.27 -12.74 -37.79
N LEU A 27 19.65 -13.21 -38.95
CA LEU A 27 19.35 -14.60 -39.37
C LEU A 27 20.39 -15.65 -39.00
N LEU A 28 21.53 -15.28 -38.40
CA LEU A 28 22.60 -16.23 -38.05
C LEU A 28 22.66 -16.65 -36.59
N CYS A 29 21.86 -16.07 -35.71
CA CYS A 29 21.82 -16.46 -34.29
C CYS A 29 20.70 -17.48 -33.95
N LEU A 30 19.85 -17.85 -34.89
CA LEU A 30 18.70 -18.73 -34.60
C LEU A 30 18.97 -20.23 -34.82
N CYS A 31 20.20 -20.63 -35.21
CA CYS A 31 20.47 -22.05 -35.57
C CYS A 31 21.40 -22.83 -34.65
N LEU A 32 21.82 -22.29 -33.46
CA LEU A 32 22.80 -22.97 -32.63
C LEU A 32 22.43 -23.16 -31.16
N PHE A 33 21.18 -22.96 -30.75
CA PHE A 33 20.78 -23.35 -29.40
C PHE A 33 19.84 -24.56 -29.45
N PRO A 34 20.19 -25.65 -28.72
CA PRO A 34 19.29 -26.79 -28.60
C PRO A 34 18.06 -26.36 -27.80
N PHE A 35 16.92 -26.85 -28.18
CA PHE A 35 15.63 -26.71 -27.50
C PHE A 35 15.76 -26.98 -26.00
N SER A 36 16.05 -25.96 -25.21
CA SER A 36 15.71 -25.95 -23.81
C SER A 36 14.30 -25.39 -23.73
N THR A 37 13.40 -26.16 -23.18
CA THR A 37 12.01 -25.84 -22.86
C THR A 37 11.87 -24.36 -22.53
N ALA A 38 11.22 -23.60 -23.42
CA ALA A 38 10.86 -22.21 -23.17
C ALA A 38 9.95 -22.20 -21.95
N ARG A 39 10.54 -21.92 -20.79
CA ARG A 39 9.80 -21.37 -19.67
C ARG A 39 9.27 -20.03 -20.16
N CYS A 40 7.96 -19.94 -20.29
CA CYS A 40 7.28 -18.67 -20.46
C CYS A 40 7.48 -17.91 -19.14
N GLU A 41 8.58 -17.19 -19.05
CA GLU A 41 8.75 -16.15 -18.05
C GLU A 41 7.90 -14.97 -18.55
N GLU A 42 6.64 -14.90 -18.14
CA GLU A 42 5.91 -13.64 -18.12
C GLU A 42 6.56 -12.76 -17.06
N GLN A 43 7.75 -12.30 -17.34
CA GLN A 43 8.43 -11.28 -16.56
C GLN A 43 7.83 -9.92 -16.92
N ALA A 44 7.72 -9.09 -15.91
CA ALA A 44 7.39 -7.67 -15.92
C ALA A 44 7.38 -7.03 -17.32
N VAL A 45 6.21 -6.61 -17.77
CA VAL A 45 6.10 -5.76 -18.97
C VAL A 45 6.60 -4.39 -18.57
N VAL A 46 7.68 -3.92 -19.20
CA VAL A 46 8.19 -2.56 -19.01
C VAL A 46 7.72 -1.70 -20.17
N GLU A 47 6.78 -0.81 -19.90
CA GLU A 47 6.33 0.18 -20.88
C GLU A 47 6.92 1.55 -20.55
N SER A 48 7.54 2.17 -21.53
CA SER A 48 8.04 3.56 -21.42
C SER A 48 7.00 4.50 -22.02
N LEU A 49 6.23 5.15 -21.18
CA LEU A 49 5.24 6.14 -21.57
C LEU A 49 5.65 7.52 -21.00
N ASN A 50 5.91 8.48 -21.89
CA ASN A 50 6.21 9.88 -21.53
C ASN A 50 7.30 10.06 -20.45
N ALA A 51 8.41 9.30 -20.53
CA ALA A 51 9.52 9.27 -19.57
C ALA A 51 9.20 8.62 -18.20
N SER A 52 8.00 8.07 -17.98
CA SER A 52 7.67 7.24 -16.83
C SER A 52 7.92 5.77 -17.15
N MET A 53 8.30 4.98 -16.15
CA MET A 53 8.53 3.54 -16.31
C MET A 53 7.53 2.77 -15.45
N LEU A 54 6.76 1.90 -16.10
CA LEU A 54 5.77 1.03 -15.46
C LEU A 54 6.30 -0.41 -15.43
N THR A 55 6.33 -1.01 -14.25
CA THR A 55 6.64 -2.42 -14.06
C THR A 55 5.45 -3.12 -13.42
N ILE A 56 5.05 -4.27 -13.98
CA ILE A 56 3.88 -5.03 -13.53
C ILE A 56 4.34 -6.38 -12.98
N TRP A 57 3.81 -6.74 -11.81
CA TRP A 57 4.09 -7.99 -11.12
C TRP A 57 2.81 -8.78 -10.93
N GLY A 58 2.86 -10.07 -11.22
CA GLY A 58 1.75 -10.99 -10.96
C GLY A 58 1.94 -12.33 -11.66
N GLY A 59 0.98 -13.19 -11.46
CA GLY A 59 0.95 -14.53 -12.03
C GLY A 59 -0.28 -14.77 -12.92
N ASN A 60 -0.80 -15.98 -12.89
CA ASN A 60 -1.95 -16.39 -13.72
C ASN A 60 -3.31 -16.17 -13.07
N LYS A 61 -3.38 -15.56 -11.89
CA LYS A 61 -4.60 -15.23 -11.15
C LYS A 61 -4.49 -13.84 -10.52
N ASP A 62 -5.30 -13.55 -9.51
CA ASP A 62 -5.37 -12.25 -8.87
C ASP A 62 -4.30 -12.08 -7.79
N GLU A 63 -3.71 -10.90 -7.77
CA GLU A 63 -2.84 -10.40 -6.72
C GLU A 63 -3.52 -9.20 -6.06
N SER A 64 -3.43 -9.10 -4.74
CA SER A 64 -3.94 -7.96 -4.00
C SER A 64 -2.87 -7.39 -3.08
N LEU A 65 -2.66 -6.07 -3.19
CA LEU A 65 -1.69 -5.35 -2.37
C LEU A 65 -2.31 -5.04 -1.01
N SER A 66 -1.71 -5.58 0.05
CA SER A 66 -2.14 -5.28 1.42
C SER A 66 -1.47 -4.02 1.96
N SER A 67 -0.16 -3.90 1.79
CA SER A 67 0.64 -2.78 2.28
C SER A 67 1.97 -2.67 1.54
N THR A 68 2.66 -1.55 1.70
CA THR A 68 4.04 -1.37 1.21
C THR A 68 4.85 -0.57 2.20
N TYR A 69 6.17 -0.72 2.17
CA TYR A 69 7.06 0.19 2.87
C TYR A 69 8.38 0.38 2.10
N HIS A 70 8.99 1.52 2.35
CA HIS A 70 10.28 1.89 1.76
C HIS A 70 11.40 1.54 2.74
N THR A 71 12.39 0.80 2.29
CA THR A 71 13.51 0.39 3.12
C THR A 71 14.56 1.50 3.18
N SER A 72 15.43 1.48 4.19
CA SER A 72 16.50 2.48 4.36
C SER A 72 17.52 2.49 3.23
N ASN A 73 17.62 1.43 2.43
CA ASN A 73 18.54 1.35 1.27
C ASN A 73 17.86 1.70 -0.07
N GLY A 74 16.61 2.17 -0.05
CA GLY A 74 15.89 2.61 -1.23
C GLY A 74 15.11 1.51 -1.97
N ASP A 75 15.07 0.27 -1.45
CA ASP A 75 14.19 -0.75 -2.01
C ASP A 75 12.74 -0.56 -1.51
N ILE A 76 11.80 -1.04 -2.29
CA ILE A 76 10.37 -1.07 -1.94
C ILE A 76 10.00 -2.52 -1.62
N VAL A 77 9.32 -2.73 -0.51
CA VAL A 77 8.74 -4.03 -0.16
C VAL A 77 7.23 -3.96 -0.35
N LEU A 78 6.73 -4.85 -1.21
CA LEU A 78 5.31 -5.05 -1.44
C LEU A 78 4.86 -6.24 -0.59
N LEU A 79 3.84 -6.02 0.22
CA LEU A 79 3.19 -7.01 1.05
C LEU A 79 1.83 -7.31 0.42
N ALA A 80 1.70 -8.46 -0.20
CA ALA A 80 0.56 -8.79 -1.04
C ALA A 80 -0.03 -10.16 -0.68
N GLN A 81 -1.15 -10.47 -1.28
CA GLN A 81 -1.77 -11.78 -1.31
C GLN A 81 -1.81 -12.28 -2.75
N THR A 82 -1.71 -13.59 -2.91
CA THR A 82 -1.78 -14.23 -4.23
C THR A 82 -2.49 -15.58 -4.16
N ASP A 83 -3.24 -15.91 -5.19
CA ASP A 83 -3.72 -17.26 -5.47
C ASP A 83 -3.12 -17.82 -6.78
N SER A 84 -2.19 -17.09 -7.40
CA SER A 84 -1.45 -17.50 -8.59
C SER A 84 -0.53 -18.69 -8.34
N THR A 85 -0.43 -19.55 -9.37
CA THR A 85 0.44 -20.74 -9.36
C THR A 85 1.46 -20.73 -10.51
N LEU A 86 1.43 -19.70 -11.35
CA LEU A 86 2.39 -19.44 -12.43
C LEU A 86 2.82 -17.98 -12.38
N GLY A 87 3.97 -17.67 -12.91
CA GLY A 87 4.56 -16.33 -12.94
C GLY A 87 5.99 -16.36 -12.43
N THR A 88 6.26 -15.68 -11.33
CA THR A 88 7.60 -15.68 -10.72
C THR A 88 8.00 -17.06 -10.18
N PRO A 89 9.30 -17.34 -9.90
CA PRO A 89 9.74 -18.60 -9.33
C PRO A 89 9.03 -18.98 -8.02
N ALA A 90 8.72 -18.02 -7.13
CA ALA A 90 7.98 -18.30 -5.91
C ALA A 90 6.54 -18.68 -6.20
N LEU A 91 5.82 -17.94 -7.05
CA LEU A 91 4.45 -18.28 -7.45
C LEU A 91 4.37 -19.67 -8.10
N SER A 92 5.34 -20.01 -8.94
CA SER A 92 5.41 -21.32 -9.61
C SER A 92 5.71 -22.48 -8.65
N SER A 93 6.15 -22.23 -7.43
CA SER A 93 6.35 -23.24 -6.38
C SER A 93 5.08 -23.53 -5.57
N ARG A 94 4.04 -22.71 -5.72
CA ARG A 94 2.77 -22.85 -5.00
C ARG A 94 1.96 -24.04 -5.53
N THR A 95 1.37 -24.81 -4.63
CA THR A 95 0.45 -25.89 -5.00
C THR A 95 -0.96 -25.32 -5.19
N ALA A 96 -1.59 -25.68 -6.31
CA ALA A 96 -2.98 -25.26 -6.58
C ALA A 96 -3.96 -25.84 -5.55
N GLY A 97 -4.97 -25.08 -5.17
CA GLY A 97 -6.13 -25.55 -4.38
C GLY A 97 -6.22 -25.06 -2.94
N GLY A 98 -5.39 -24.12 -2.53
CA GLY A 98 -5.50 -23.46 -1.21
C GLY A 98 -6.21 -22.10 -1.28
N THR A 99 -6.44 -21.53 -0.13
CA THR A 99 -6.72 -20.10 0.09
C THR A 99 -5.55 -19.25 -0.41
N ARG A 100 -5.69 -17.93 -0.42
CA ARG A 100 -4.59 -17.02 -0.79
C ARG A 100 -3.40 -17.17 0.15
N ASP A 101 -2.19 -17.11 -0.40
CA ASP A 101 -0.96 -17.05 0.38
C ASP A 101 -0.47 -15.60 0.48
N GLY A 102 0.28 -15.29 1.54
CA GLY A 102 1.00 -14.03 1.62
C GLY A 102 2.16 -14.01 0.61
N TRP A 103 2.33 -12.91 -0.12
CA TRP A 103 3.39 -12.74 -1.09
C TRP A 103 4.19 -11.47 -0.80
N ILE A 104 5.47 -11.65 -0.49
CA ILE A 104 6.39 -10.57 -0.16
C ILE A 104 7.36 -10.41 -1.31
N LEU A 105 7.35 -9.24 -1.93
CA LEU A 105 8.27 -8.84 -2.99
C LEU A 105 9.15 -7.72 -2.48
N ARG A 106 10.46 -7.83 -2.68
CA ARG A 106 11.41 -6.74 -2.53
C ARG A 106 11.92 -6.35 -3.91
N VAL A 107 11.74 -5.12 -4.27
CA VAL A 107 12.09 -4.59 -5.59
C VAL A 107 12.88 -3.28 -5.43
N SER A 108 13.69 -2.94 -6.43
CA SER A 108 14.27 -1.61 -6.51
C SER A 108 13.19 -0.57 -6.82
N ASN A 109 13.48 0.71 -6.63
CA ASN A 109 12.61 1.82 -7.05
C ASN A 109 12.34 1.83 -8.58
N MET A 110 13.18 1.14 -9.36
CA MET A 110 12.99 0.93 -10.81
C MET A 110 12.22 -0.34 -11.14
N GLY A 111 11.66 -1.03 -10.13
CA GLY A 111 10.88 -2.25 -10.33
C GLY A 111 11.69 -3.51 -10.59
N GLU A 112 13.01 -3.55 -10.35
CA GLU A 112 13.78 -4.79 -10.46
C GLU A 112 13.58 -5.69 -9.24
N LEU A 113 13.23 -6.96 -9.44
CA LEU A 113 13.09 -7.93 -8.37
C LEU A 113 14.43 -8.21 -7.68
N LYS A 114 14.48 -7.97 -6.38
CA LYS A 114 15.64 -8.29 -5.52
C LYS A 114 15.45 -9.60 -4.78
N SER A 115 14.26 -9.82 -4.23
CA SER A 115 13.89 -11.09 -3.60
C SER A 115 12.37 -11.23 -3.56
N GLU A 116 11.93 -12.49 -3.44
CA GLU A 116 10.52 -12.82 -3.23
C GLU A 116 10.37 -13.97 -2.23
N THR A 117 9.24 -13.98 -1.53
CA THR A 117 8.91 -15.01 -0.55
C THR A 117 7.41 -15.26 -0.55
N LEU A 118 7.02 -16.53 -0.58
CA LEU A 118 5.65 -16.96 -0.29
C LEU A 118 5.55 -17.36 1.18
N LEU A 119 4.52 -16.82 1.85
CA LEU A 119 4.11 -17.22 3.18
C LEU A 119 2.89 -18.10 3.04
N SER A 120 3.08 -19.41 3.13
CA SER A 120 1.96 -20.35 3.12
C SER A 120 1.10 -20.14 4.36
N TRP A 121 -0.21 -20.01 4.15
CA TRP A 121 -1.18 -19.67 5.17
C TRP A 121 -2.45 -20.51 5.03
N GLU A 122 -3.10 -20.88 6.15
CA GLU A 122 -4.32 -21.70 6.12
C GLU A 122 -5.56 -20.87 5.76
N GLY A 123 -5.61 -19.59 6.18
CA GLY A 123 -6.66 -18.62 5.86
C GLY A 123 -6.25 -17.63 4.75
N THR A 124 -6.85 -16.45 4.75
CA THR A 124 -6.46 -15.35 3.87
C THR A 124 -5.67 -14.31 4.68
N PRO A 125 -4.34 -14.25 4.55
CA PRO A 125 -3.52 -13.34 5.33
C PRO A 125 -3.55 -11.93 4.74
N PHE A 126 -3.88 -10.93 5.53
CA PHE A 126 -3.70 -9.51 5.22
C PHE A 126 -2.47 -9.00 5.94
N ILE A 127 -1.36 -8.78 5.23
CA ILE A 127 -0.12 -8.29 5.83
C ILE A 127 -0.20 -6.75 5.91
N LEU A 128 -0.59 -6.24 7.09
CA LEU A 128 -0.87 -4.81 7.29
C LEU A 128 0.40 -3.96 7.34
N GLY A 129 1.52 -4.52 7.73
CA GLY A 129 2.80 -3.83 7.78
C GLY A 129 3.92 -4.76 8.18
N ALA A 130 5.16 -4.37 7.86
CA ALA A 130 6.35 -5.12 8.21
C ALA A 130 7.53 -4.21 8.53
N VAL A 131 8.45 -4.70 9.35
CA VAL A 131 9.73 -4.09 9.63
C VAL A 131 10.84 -5.13 9.57
N GLU A 132 11.95 -4.78 8.94
CA GLU A 132 13.11 -5.64 8.81
C GLU A 132 14.08 -5.46 9.97
N ASN A 133 14.69 -6.57 10.38
CA ASN A 133 15.95 -6.57 11.10
C ASN A 133 16.95 -7.48 10.34
N PRO A 134 18.24 -7.49 10.65
CA PRO A 134 19.23 -8.22 9.87
C PRO A 134 18.97 -9.73 9.68
N GLU A 135 18.20 -10.35 10.56
CA GLU A 135 17.97 -11.79 10.54
C GLU A 135 16.53 -12.18 10.19
N SER A 136 15.58 -11.25 10.33
CA SER A 136 14.15 -11.57 10.19
C SER A 136 13.32 -10.39 9.72
N LEU A 137 12.15 -10.73 9.20
CA LEU A 137 11.06 -9.80 8.92
C LEU A 137 9.99 -9.97 9.99
N CYS A 138 9.66 -8.90 10.70
CA CYS A 138 8.55 -8.89 11.65
C CYS A 138 7.34 -8.23 10.98
N MET A 139 6.21 -8.91 10.98
CA MET A 139 4.98 -8.48 10.29
C MET A 139 3.79 -8.49 11.24
N ILE A 140 2.82 -7.65 10.96
CA ILE A 140 1.47 -7.74 11.52
C ILE A 140 0.55 -8.29 10.42
N VAL A 141 -0.11 -9.39 10.75
CA VAL A 141 -1.01 -10.10 9.85
C VAL A 141 -2.38 -10.17 10.50
N ALA A 142 -3.41 -9.72 9.79
CA ALA A 142 -4.80 -10.02 10.10
C ALA A 142 -5.23 -11.23 9.27
N GLU A 143 -5.89 -12.19 9.88
CA GLU A 143 -6.45 -13.35 9.20
C GLU A 143 -7.96 -13.24 9.15
N SER A 144 -8.54 -13.34 7.95
CA SER A 144 -9.99 -13.48 7.78
C SER A 144 -10.30 -14.90 7.36
N ILE A 145 -11.12 -15.59 8.15
CA ILE A 145 -11.47 -17.00 7.92
C ILE A 145 -12.66 -17.11 6.98
N ASP A 146 -13.58 -16.16 6.95
CA ASP A 146 -14.69 -16.14 6.00
C ASP A 146 -15.22 -14.70 5.79
N ARG A 147 -15.39 -14.29 4.52
CA ARG A 147 -15.93 -12.97 4.15
C ARG A 147 -17.45 -12.86 4.31
N THR A 148 -18.16 -13.95 4.56
CA THR A 148 -19.63 -14.00 4.58
C THR A 148 -20.25 -13.88 5.96
N GLU A 149 -19.51 -14.17 7.00
CA GLU A 149 -19.93 -13.99 8.38
C GLU A 149 -18.78 -13.32 9.13
N TYR A 150 -19.04 -12.29 9.92
CA TYR A 150 -18.08 -11.58 10.80
C TYR A 150 -17.59 -12.53 11.92
N VAL A 151 -16.97 -13.63 11.53
CA VAL A 151 -16.50 -14.65 12.46
C VAL A 151 -14.98 -14.49 12.63
N GLU A 152 -14.63 -14.01 13.81
CA GLU A 152 -13.33 -14.18 14.48
C GLU A 152 -12.08 -13.90 13.61
N ASP A 153 -12.00 -12.68 13.08
CA ASP A 153 -10.73 -12.19 12.54
C ASP A 153 -9.72 -12.17 13.69
N THR A 154 -8.58 -12.79 13.47
CA THR A 154 -7.50 -12.85 14.45
C THR A 154 -6.28 -12.09 13.93
N GLY A 155 -5.60 -11.38 14.83
CA GLY A 155 -4.34 -10.71 14.54
C GLY A 155 -3.14 -11.51 14.99
N TYR A 156 -2.04 -11.43 14.24
CA TYR A 156 -0.80 -12.10 14.55
C TYR A 156 0.41 -11.20 14.40
N ILE A 157 1.38 -11.36 15.30
CA ILE A 157 2.76 -10.99 15.05
C ILE A 157 3.42 -12.19 14.38
N VAL A 158 3.95 -11.98 13.19
CA VAL A 158 4.63 -13.02 12.41
C VAL A 158 6.11 -12.68 12.27
N LYS A 159 6.98 -13.58 12.72
CA LYS A 159 8.43 -13.46 12.54
C LYS A 159 8.87 -14.46 11.47
N TYR A 160 9.36 -13.94 10.37
CA TYR A 160 9.93 -14.74 9.28
C TYR A 160 11.45 -14.65 9.32
N ASN A 161 12.12 -15.74 9.63
CA ASN A 161 13.58 -15.81 9.59
C ASN A 161 14.05 -15.99 8.14
N ILE A 162 14.81 -15.01 7.63
CA ILE A 162 15.22 -14.94 6.22
C ILE A 162 16.11 -16.12 5.81
N ALA A 163 17.03 -16.52 6.68
CA ALA A 163 18.00 -17.57 6.38
C ALA A 163 17.39 -18.98 6.45
N SER A 164 16.66 -19.29 7.53
CA SER A 164 16.06 -20.61 7.75
C SER A 164 14.68 -20.78 7.11
N LYS A 165 14.06 -19.68 6.63
CA LYS A 165 12.68 -19.63 6.13
C LYS A 165 11.64 -20.10 7.15
N ASN A 166 11.99 -20.06 8.44
CA ASN A 166 11.10 -20.46 9.52
C ASN A 166 10.14 -19.33 9.88
N ILE A 167 8.87 -19.68 10.13
CA ILE A 167 7.80 -18.77 10.52
C ILE A 167 7.44 -19.06 11.98
N GLN A 168 7.44 -18.02 12.81
CA GLN A 168 6.89 -18.03 14.16
C GLN A 168 5.70 -17.10 14.20
N ARG A 169 4.61 -17.54 14.85
CA ARG A 169 3.37 -16.76 15.00
C ARG A 169 3.07 -16.58 16.48
N GLU A 170 2.66 -15.39 16.84
CA GLU A 170 2.17 -15.03 18.17
C GLU A 170 0.87 -14.24 17.98
N GLU A 171 -0.19 -14.67 18.63
CA GLU A 171 -1.49 -14.01 18.53
C GLU A 171 -1.45 -12.64 19.21
N LEU A 172 -2.04 -11.64 18.56
CA LEU A 172 -2.23 -10.31 19.13
C LEU A 172 -3.42 -10.32 20.10
N PRO A 173 -3.38 -9.52 21.18
CA PRO A 173 -4.50 -9.40 22.10
C PRO A 173 -5.72 -8.71 21.50
N GLY A 174 -5.58 -8.03 20.34
CA GLY A 174 -6.65 -7.34 19.65
C GLY A 174 -6.56 -7.51 18.15
N LEU A 175 -7.67 -7.24 17.47
CA LEU A 175 -7.77 -7.28 16.01
C LEU A 175 -7.11 -6.04 15.40
N PRO A 176 -6.04 -6.18 14.61
CA PRO A 176 -5.38 -5.05 13.97
C PRO A 176 -6.18 -4.55 12.76
N HIS A 177 -6.33 -3.23 12.64
CA HIS A 177 -6.97 -2.57 11.50
C HIS A 177 -5.98 -1.77 10.66
N ASP A 178 -4.96 -1.20 11.29
CA ASP A 178 -3.94 -0.38 10.63
C ASP A 178 -2.58 -0.52 11.32
N VAL A 179 -1.52 -0.31 10.54
CA VAL A 179 -0.14 -0.39 11.01
C VAL A 179 0.68 0.77 10.46
N TYR A 180 1.26 1.54 11.36
CA TYR A 180 2.27 2.54 11.01
C TYR A 180 3.67 1.94 11.19
N VAL A 181 4.44 1.92 10.11
CA VAL A 181 5.81 1.38 10.09
C VAL A 181 6.81 2.49 10.42
N CYS A 182 7.74 2.21 11.33
CA CYS A 182 8.86 3.09 11.62
C CYS A 182 10.13 2.29 11.93
N ASP A 183 11.29 2.94 11.98
CA ASP A 183 12.60 2.31 12.20
C ASP A 183 12.67 1.51 13.52
N ARG A 184 11.85 1.84 14.51
CA ARG A 184 11.84 1.20 15.83
C ARG A 184 10.89 0.00 15.90
N GLY A 185 9.97 -0.16 14.94
CA GLY A 185 8.96 -1.22 14.94
C GLY A 185 7.64 -0.79 14.27
N LEU A 186 6.57 -1.38 14.74
CA LEU A 186 5.23 -1.29 14.19
C LEU A 186 4.26 -0.73 15.25
N LEU A 187 3.64 0.41 14.97
CA LEU A 187 2.51 0.88 15.77
C LEU A 187 1.24 0.26 15.18
N VAL A 188 0.61 -0.60 15.93
CA VAL A 188 -0.62 -1.31 15.55
C VAL A 188 -1.81 -0.58 16.17
N THR A 189 -2.86 -0.34 15.39
CA THR A 189 -4.14 0.19 15.89
C THR A 189 -5.28 -0.74 15.49
N GLY A 190 -6.28 -0.85 16.34
CA GLY A 190 -7.41 -1.75 16.10
C GLY A 190 -8.41 -1.80 17.23
N ALA A 191 -9.07 -2.94 17.37
CA ALA A 191 -10.10 -3.18 18.34
C ALA A 191 -9.73 -4.35 19.27
N TYR A 192 -10.14 -4.25 20.53
CA TYR A 192 -10.03 -5.31 21.53
C TYR A 192 -11.44 -5.72 21.96
N MET A 193 -11.76 -7.00 21.80
CA MET A 193 -13.03 -7.54 22.30
C MET A 193 -13.00 -7.64 23.82
N THR A 194 -13.84 -6.89 24.51
CA THR A 194 -13.96 -6.94 25.98
C THR A 194 -14.96 -8.01 26.42
N ASP A 195 -15.99 -8.23 25.62
CA ASP A 195 -16.99 -9.30 25.77
C ASP A 195 -17.66 -9.54 24.40
N SER A 196 -18.68 -10.39 24.35
CA SER A 196 -19.36 -10.76 23.09
C SER A 196 -20.13 -9.63 22.39
N SER A 197 -20.24 -8.46 23.00
CA SER A 197 -21.04 -7.34 22.47
C SER A 197 -20.34 -6.00 22.50
N HIS A 198 -19.15 -5.93 23.11
CA HIS A 198 -18.42 -4.67 23.27
C HIS A 198 -16.97 -4.79 22.82
N VAL A 199 -16.51 -3.75 22.16
CA VAL A 199 -15.13 -3.55 21.78
C VAL A 199 -14.57 -2.28 22.43
N ALA A 200 -13.28 -2.29 22.71
CA ALA A 200 -12.53 -1.11 23.08
C ALA A 200 -11.53 -0.76 22.00
N ALA A 201 -11.22 0.51 21.84
CA ALA A 201 -10.14 0.94 21.00
C ALA A 201 -8.81 0.43 21.55
N TRP A 202 -8.02 -0.24 20.73
CA TRP A 202 -6.77 -0.85 21.13
C TRP A 202 -5.61 -0.37 20.26
N SER A 203 -4.45 -0.21 20.87
CA SER A 203 -3.20 0.01 20.17
C SER A 203 -2.04 -0.66 20.87
N ALA A 204 -1.00 -1.01 20.12
CA ALA A 204 0.21 -1.60 20.66
C ALA A 204 1.43 -1.17 19.84
N PHE A 205 2.59 -1.19 20.46
CA PHE A 205 3.85 -1.03 19.77
C PHE A 205 4.63 -2.34 19.80
N VAL A 206 4.87 -2.89 18.61
CA VAL A 206 5.65 -4.10 18.38
C VAL A 206 7.04 -3.68 17.91
N ASN A 207 8.07 -3.99 18.66
CA ASN A 207 9.44 -3.66 18.26
C ASN A 207 9.95 -4.53 17.10
N THR A 208 11.10 -4.20 16.54
CA THR A 208 11.70 -4.94 15.40
C THR A 208 12.00 -6.41 15.72
N GLY A 209 12.15 -6.78 17.00
CA GLY A 209 12.27 -8.18 17.46
C GLY A 209 10.94 -8.93 17.52
N GLY A 210 9.81 -8.26 17.23
CA GLY A 210 8.46 -8.81 17.26
C GLY A 210 7.94 -9.04 18.68
N HIS A 211 8.27 -8.17 19.63
CA HIS A 211 7.73 -8.19 20.98
C HIS A 211 6.88 -6.95 21.22
N ILE A 212 5.74 -7.12 21.87
CA ILE A 212 4.91 -6.01 22.32
C ILE A 212 5.66 -5.27 23.42
N SER A 213 6.05 -4.03 23.14
CA SER A 213 6.74 -3.17 24.11
C SER A 213 5.76 -2.52 25.08
N TRP A 214 4.57 -2.17 24.58
CA TRP A 214 3.44 -1.67 25.36
C TRP A 214 2.15 -1.93 24.59
N SER A 215 1.03 -1.93 25.31
CA SER A 215 -0.31 -1.90 24.74
C SER A 215 -1.19 -0.91 25.49
N TYR A 216 -2.12 -0.31 24.79
CA TYR A 216 -3.10 0.62 25.32
C TYR A 216 -4.51 0.17 24.92
N CYS A 217 -5.42 0.12 25.89
CA CYS A 217 -6.82 -0.12 25.66
C CYS A 217 -7.61 1.09 26.16
N SER A 218 -8.49 1.62 25.32
CA SER A 218 -9.36 2.73 25.69
C SER A 218 -10.32 2.31 26.81
N PRO A 219 -10.60 3.18 27.80
CA PRO A 219 -11.60 2.89 28.80
C PRO A 219 -13.04 2.98 28.25
N GLU A 220 -13.23 3.59 27.09
CA GLU A 220 -14.53 3.69 26.43
C GLU A 220 -14.87 2.36 25.73
N LEU A 221 -16.11 1.90 25.92
CA LEU A 221 -16.64 0.70 25.28
C LEU A 221 -17.61 1.08 24.15
N TYR A 222 -17.58 0.30 23.09
CA TYR A 222 -18.35 0.48 21.87
C TYR A 222 -19.09 -0.81 21.54
N SER A 223 -20.13 -0.73 20.70
CA SER A 223 -20.74 -1.92 20.14
C SER A 223 -19.76 -2.63 19.19
N GLU A 224 -19.90 -3.94 19.05
CA GLU A 224 -19.00 -4.78 18.22
C GLU A 224 -18.86 -4.32 16.75
N ASN A 225 -19.85 -3.58 16.25
CA ASN A 225 -19.86 -3.07 14.87
C ASN A 225 -19.21 -1.68 14.72
N GLU A 226 -18.64 -1.11 15.77
CA GLU A 226 -18.04 0.22 15.73
C GLU A 226 -16.54 0.16 15.51
N ILE A 227 -16.07 0.74 14.40
CA ILE A 227 -14.63 0.92 14.14
C ILE A 227 -14.13 2.10 14.98
N VAL A 228 -13.24 1.84 15.91
CA VAL A 228 -12.88 2.78 16.97
C VAL A 228 -11.58 3.55 16.72
N PHE A 229 -10.50 2.86 16.38
CA PHE A 229 -9.28 3.50 15.87
C PHE A 229 -9.14 3.21 14.38
N GLN A 230 -8.95 4.27 13.61
CA GLN A 230 -8.77 4.12 12.17
C GLN A 230 -7.30 4.27 11.77
N LYS A 231 -6.54 5.15 12.43
CA LYS A 231 -5.14 5.43 12.10
C LYS A 231 -4.33 5.79 13.33
N GLY A 232 -3.04 5.47 13.27
CA GLY A 232 -2.08 5.90 14.28
C GLY A 232 -0.75 6.27 13.66
N VAL A 233 -0.04 7.25 14.23
CA VAL A 233 1.32 7.63 13.81
C VAL A 233 2.21 7.92 15.01
N LEU A 234 3.51 7.83 14.76
CA LEU A 234 4.54 8.19 15.70
C LEU A 234 5.16 9.52 15.30
N ARG A 235 5.24 10.47 16.22
CA ARG A 235 5.92 11.75 16.01
C ARG A 235 6.81 12.06 17.21
N GLN A 236 8.13 12.10 16.99
CA GLN A 236 9.10 12.27 18.06
C GLN A 236 8.90 11.24 19.19
N ASN A 237 8.43 11.66 20.35
CA ASN A 237 8.16 10.80 21.51
C ASN A 237 6.67 10.67 21.83
N GLU A 238 5.79 11.15 20.95
CA GLU A 238 4.35 11.06 21.10
C GLU A 238 3.77 10.08 20.10
N ILE A 239 2.77 9.31 20.54
CA ILE A 239 1.94 8.43 19.75
C ILE A 239 0.62 9.15 19.57
N ILE A 240 0.18 9.30 18.34
CA ILE A 240 -1.00 10.04 18.00
C ILE A 240 -1.97 9.09 17.30
N LEU A 241 -3.14 8.89 17.92
CA LEU A 241 -4.18 7.97 17.46
C LEU A 241 -5.39 8.80 17.04
N TYR A 242 -5.86 8.60 15.82
CA TYR A 242 -7.13 9.16 15.37
C TYR A 242 -8.28 8.34 15.95
N TYR A 243 -9.18 9.03 16.63
CA TYR A 243 -10.21 8.43 17.43
C TYR A 243 -11.58 9.00 17.08
N ARG A 244 -12.56 8.12 16.87
CA ARG A 244 -13.95 8.44 16.58
C ARG A 244 -14.81 8.07 17.77
N LYS A 245 -15.71 8.96 18.18
CA LYS A 245 -16.68 8.71 19.23
C LYS A 245 -18.11 8.71 18.65
N PRO A 246 -18.62 7.56 18.23
CA PRO A 246 -19.87 7.46 17.49
C PRO A 246 -21.12 7.69 18.32
N THR A 247 -21.03 7.57 19.66
CA THR A 247 -22.16 7.72 20.59
C THR A 247 -22.64 9.16 20.75
N GLU A 248 -21.93 10.14 20.20
CA GLU A 248 -22.30 11.55 20.20
C GLU A 248 -22.73 11.95 18.78
N ALA A 249 -23.96 12.44 18.60
CA ALA A 249 -24.42 13.02 17.33
C ALA A 249 -24.32 14.56 17.39
N PRO A 250 -23.56 15.25 16.47
CA PRO A 250 -22.75 14.66 15.42
C PRO A 250 -21.54 13.89 15.98
N GLU A 251 -21.08 12.87 15.21
CA GLU A 251 -19.90 12.10 15.59
C GLU A 251 -18.69 12.99 15.82
N LYS A 252 -18.12 12.97 17.02
CA LYS A 252 -16.92 13.75 17.33
C LYS A 252 -15.65 13.02 16.99
N ARG A 253 -14.67 13.78 16.53
CA ARG A 253 -13.34 13.31 16.16
C ARG A 253 -12.29 13.91 17.10
N TYR A 254 -11.31 13.09 17.46
CA TYR A 254 -10.24 13.47 18.36
C TYR A 254 -8.92 12.87 17.91
N LEU A 255 -7.83 13.56 18.21
CA LEU A 255 -6.53 12.94 18.32
C LEU A 255 -6.30 12.57 19.78
N ARG A 256 -6.07 11.29 20.06
CA ARG A 256 -5.62 10.81 21.34
C ARG A 256 -4.11 10.75 21.35
N ILE A 257 -3.49 11.42 22.28
CA ILE A 257 -2.05 11.55 22.36
C ILE A 257 -1.58 10.75 23.57
N LEU A 258 -0.66 9.80 23.32
CA LEU A 258 0.00 8.99 24.31
C LEU A 258 1.50 9.34 24.32
N ASP A 259 2.18 9.06 25.42
CA ASP A 259 3.64 9.10 25.45
C ASP A 259 4.26 7.87 24.73
N GLN A 260 5.58 7.83 24.63
CA GLN A 260 6.32 6.72 23.99
C GLN A 260 6.12 5.34 24.66
N ASN A 261 5.61 5.32 25.91
CA ASN A 261 5.34 4.10 26.68
C ASN A 261 3.85 3.71 26.61
N GLY A 262 3.05 4.38 25.78
CA GLY A 262 1.63 4.13 25.65
C GLY A 262 0.76 4.72 26.76
N GLN A 263 1.29 5.63 27.59
CA GLN A 263 0.51 6.27 28.64
C GLN A 263 -0.28 7.46 28.09
N PHE A 264 -1.55 7.55 28.44
CA PHE A 264 -2.43 8.64 28.02
C PHE A 264 -1.90 10.00 28.51
N LEU A 265 -1.78 10.96 27.59
CA LEU A 265 -1.42 12.33 27.89
C LEU A 265 -2.62 13.28 27.80
N ARG A 266 -3.27 13.32 26.62
CA ARG A 266 -4.38 14.24 26.35
C ARG A 266 -5.21 13.81 25.14
N ASN A 267 -6.42 14.36 25.02
CA ASN A 267 -7.20 14.38 23.77
C ASN A 267 -7.16 15.78 23.16
N LEU A 268 -7.08 15.83 21.85
CA LEU A 268 -7.21 17.03 21.06
C LEU A 268 -8.47 16.90 20.18
N PRO A 269 -9.54 17.66 20.43
CA PRO A 269 -10.74 17.62 19.60
C PRO A 269 -10.46 18.25 18.23
N LEU A 270 -11.05 17.67 17.18
CA LEU A 270 -10.93 18.13 15.79
C LEU A 270 -12.32 18.26 15.16
N PRO A 271 -13.09 19.33 15.51
CA PRO A 271 -14.44 19.51 14.98
C PRO A 271 -14.47 19.71 13.45
N GLU A 272 -13.37 20.14 12.84
CA GLU A 272 -13.21 20.28 11.39
C GLU A 272 -13.32 18.94 10.66
N LEU A 273 -13.06 17.83 11.37
CA LEU A 273 -13.14 16.46 10.85
C LEU A 273 -14.48 15.77 11.17
N ASP A 274 -15.49 16.50 11.65
CA ASP A 274 -16.82 15.92 11.83
C ASP A 274 -17.34 15.43 10.46
N ASN A 275 -17.87 14.19 10.45
CA ASN A 275 -18.28 13.47 9.22
C ASN A 275 -17.15 13.19 8.22
N PHE A 276 -15.92 13.10 8.69
CA PHE A 276 -14.75 12.85 7.85
C PHE A 276 -14.31 11.39 7.95
N ASN A 277 -14.02 10.77 6.81
CA ASN A 277 -13.38 9.46 6.73
C ASN A 277 -11.90 9.65 6.44
N ILE A 278 -11.07 9.30 7.41
CA ILE A 278 -9.62 9.44 7.29
C ILE A 278 -9.03 8.33 6.42
N HIS A 279 -8.21 8.71 5.44
CA HIS A 279 -7.40 7.78 4.65
C HIS A 279 -5.98 7.67 5.17
N GLY A 280 -5.41 8.77 5.62
CA GLY A 280 -4.07 8.75 6.19
C GLY A 280 -3.75 9.92 7.09
N MET A 281 -2.68 9.71 7.88
CA MET A 281 -2.02 10.72 8.70
C MET A 281 -0.52 10.67 8.44
N LEU A 282 0.10 11.83 8.32
CA LEU A 282 1.54 11.96 8.20
C LEU A 282 2.07 12.88 9.31
N PRO A 283 3.06 12.46 10.08
CA PRO A 283 3.76 13.35 10.99
C PRO A 283 4.58 14.38 10.20
N THR A 284 4.54 15.62 10.65
CA THR A 284 5.28 16.75 10.06
C THR A 284 6.12 17.43 11.16
N ASP A 285 7.04 18.32 10.78
CA ASP A 285 7.82 19.07 11.75
C ASP A 285 6.95 19.98 12.63
N GLU A 286 5.85 20.49 12.08
CA GLU A 286 4.95 21.42 12.78
C GLU A 286 3.75 20.72 13.45
N GLY A 287 3.38 19.50 13.02
CA GLY A 287 2.20 18.81 13.54
C GLY A 287 1.86 17.54 12.78
N LEU A 288 0.66 17.50 12.22
CA LEU A 288 0.14 16.38 11.44
C LEU A 288 -0.56 16.88 10.18
N LEU A 289 -0.29 16.25 9.06
CA LEU A 289 -1.15 16.29 7.89
C LEU A 289 -2.13 15.12 7.95
N ILE A 290 -3.43 15.41 7.95
CA ILE A 290 -4.53 14.44 7.92
C ILE A 290 -5.25 14.60 6.59
N TYR A 291 -5.53 13.50 5.89
CA TYR A 291 -6.25 13.53 4.63
C TYR A 291 -7.28 12.41 4.50
N GLY A 292 -8.29 12.64 3.69
CA GLY A 292 -9.40 11.70 3.45
C GLY A 292 -10.60 12.39 2.81
N TYR A 293 -11.82 11.92 3.12
CA TYR A 293 -13.05 12.40 2.50
C TYR A 293 -14.04 12.88 3.53
N LYS A 294 -14.77 13.93 3.17
CA LYS A 294 -15.90 14.43 3.95
C LYS A 294 -17.20 13.83 3.41
N PHE A 295 -17.95 13.15 4.25
CA PHE A 295 -19.28 12.65 3.89
C PHE A 295 -20.26 13.84 3.76
N GLU A 296 -20.57 14.23 2.53
CA GLU A 296 -21.65 15.15 2.19
C GLU A 296 -22.64 14.39 1.32
N ASN A 297 -23.87 14.22 1.83
CA ASN A 297 -25.05 13.64 1.15
C ASN A 297 -24.85 13.21 -0.34
N ASN A 298 -24.33 12.02 -0.53
CA ASN A 298 -24.65 11.05 -1.57
C ASN A 298 -23.97 10.99 -2.93
N GLU A 299 -23.09 11.89 -3.44
CA GLU A 299 -22.58 11.54 -4.78
C GLU A 299 -21.07 11.72 -4.99
N HIS A 300 -20.44 12.68 -4.42
CA HIS A 300 -18.98 12.84 -4.49
C HIS A 300 -18.45 13.43 -3.18
N ALA A 301 -17.86 12.58 -2.36
CA ALA A 301 -17.23 13.03 -1.12
C ALA A 301 -15.97 13.83 -1.46
N PRO A 302 -15.90 15.14 -1.16
CA PRO A 302 -14.74 15.95 -1.46
C PRO A 302 -13.51 15.46 -0.71
N VAL A 303 -12.35 15.48 -1.35
CA VAL A 303 -11.06 15.24 -0.72
C VAL A 303 -10.72 16.40 0.21
N VAL A 304 -10.28 16.07 1.41
CA VAL A 304 -9.92 17.07 2.41
C VAL A 304 -8.51 16.84 2.89
N PHE A 305 -7.75 17.93 3.02
CA PHE A 305 -6.47 17.98 3.70
C PHE A 305 -6.56 18.95 4.88
N LEU A 306 -6.19 18.46 6.05
CA LEU A 306 -6.06 19.25 7.27
C LEU A 306 -4.63 19.15 7.79
N HIS A 307 -3.93 20.28 7.87
CA HIS A 307 -2.65 20.37 8.56
C HIS A 307 -2.88 21.05 9.91
N VAL A 308 -2.59 20.34 10.98
CA VAL A 308 -2.88 20.76 12.35
C VAL A 308 -1.65 20.60 13.24
N ALA A 309 -1.32 21.65 14.01
CA ALA A 309 -0.31 21.60 15.05
C ALA A 309 -0.80 20.78 16.26
N LEU A 310 0.10 20.23 17.07
CA LEU A 310 -0.27 19.40 18.23
C LEU A 310 -0.91 20.16 19.40
N ASP A 311 -0.93 21.48 19.35
CA ASP A 311 -1.71 22.33 20.26
C ASP A 311 -3.15 22.58 19.79
N GLY A 312 -3.50 22.09 18.57
CA GLY A 312 -4.81 22.24 17.95
C GLY A 312 -4.93 23.43 16.99
N HIS A 313 -3.86 24.20 16.79
CA HIS A 313 -3.87 25.26 15.81
C HIS A 313 -3.88 24.69 14.38
N ILE A 314 -4.85 25.14 13.56
CA ILE A 314 -4.97 24.73 12.15
C ILE A 314 -4.01 25.58 11.33
N LEU A 315 -3.05 24.91 10.69
CA LEU A 315 -2.09 25.54 9.79
C LEU A 315 -2.73 25.77 8.41
N PHE A 316 -3.42 24.77 7.87
CA PHE A 316 -4.35 24.93 6.76
C PHE A 316 -5.47 23.88 6.79
N PHE A 317 -6.58 24.21 6.15
CA PHE A 317 -7.70 23.30 5.87
C PHE A 317 -8.15 23.53 4.43
N LYS A 318 -8.06 22.51 3.59
CA LYS A 318 -8.41 22.58 2.17
C LYS A 318 -9.37 21.48 1.79
N THR A 319 -10.33 21.82 0.96
CA THR A 319 -11.32 20.91 0.41
C THR A 319 -11.29 20.99 -1.12
N PHE A 320 -11.20 19.85 -1.77
CA PHE A 320 -11.13 19.68 -3.22
C PHE A 320 -12.36 18.90 -3.68
N SER A 321 -13.36 19.59 -4.22
CA SER A 321 -14.62 19.00 -4.67
C SER A 321 -14.53 18.30 -6.02
N ASP A 322 -13.52 18.63 -6.80
CA ASP A 322 -13.23 18.10 -8.13
C ASP A 322 -12.21 16.95 -8.12
N MET A 323 -11.62 16.65 -6.97
CA MET A 323 -10.70 15.53 -6.79
C MET A 323 -11.42 14.31 -6.23
N GLN A 324 -10.98 13.14 -6.66
CA GLN A 324 -11.50 11.87 -6.21
C GLN A 324 -10.35 10.93 -5.83
N ASN A 325 -10.61 10.03 -4.89
CA ASN A 325 -9.81 8.83 -4.65
C ASN A 325 -8.30 9.08 -4.40
N VAL A 326 -7.98 9.99 -3.47
CA VAL A 326 -6.61 10.19 -2.96
C VAL A 326 -6.35 9.19 -1.84
N LEU A 327 -5.51 8.19 -2.09
CA LEU A 327 -5.21 7.10 -1.14
C LEU A 327 -3.84 7.26 -0.48
N SER A 328 -2.93 8.00 -1.11
CA SER A 328 -1.56 8.13 -0.61
C SER A 328 -0.98 9.52 -0.79
N VAL A 329 -0.22 9.93 0.21
CA VAL A 329 0.49 11.22 0.29
C VAL A 329 1.87 10.95 0.85
N CYS A 330 2.91 11.58 0.31
CA CYS A 330 4.26 11.54 0.89
C CYS A 330 4.83 12.94 1.09
N PRO A 331 5.71 13.15 2.10
CA PRO A 331 6.43 14.42 2.25
C PRO A 331 7.32 14.69 1.03
N ALA A 332 7.42 15.94 0.62
CA ALA A 332 8.35 16.39 -0.40
C ALA A 332 9.62 16.96 0.23
N SER A 333 10.80 16.52 -0.24
CA SER A 333 12.11 16.97 0.29
C SER A 333 12.34 18.48 0.18
N GLN A 334 11.62 19.14 -0.73
CA GLN A 334 11.62 20.60 -0.91
C GLN A 334 10.63 21.36 -0.01
N GLY A 335 9.95 20.64 0.89
CA GLY A 335 8.81 21.13 1.66
C GLY A 335 7.47 20.84 0.97
N GLY A 336 6.36 20.80 1.73
CA GLY A 336 5.06 20.37 1.21
C GLY A 336 4.95 18.86 1.01
N TYR A 337 4.09 18.43 0.07
CA TYR A 337 3.71 17.01 -0.08
C TYR A 337 3.43 16.68 -1.53
N TYR A 338 3.70 15.43 -1.92
CA TYR A 338 3.19 14.84 -3.15
C TYR A 338 2.01 13.93 -2.84
N PHE A 339 1.01 13.92 -3.70
CA PHE A 339 -0.10 12.97 -3.63
C PHE A 339 -0.57 12.56 -5.01
N VAL A 340 -1.28 11.43 -5.08
CA VAL A 340 -1.85 10.89 -6.31
C VAL A 340 -3.35 10.81 -6.18
N GLU A 341 -4.03 11.39 -7.17
CA GLU A 341 -5.44 11.16 -7.44
C GLU A 341 -5.58 9.97 -8.40
N ASN A 342 -6.35 8.97 -7.98
CA ASN A 342 -6.75 7.88 -8.87
C ASN A 342 -7.99 8.30 -9.66
N THR A 343 -7.92 8.24 -10.98
CA THR A 343 -9.02 8.57 -11.89
C THR A 343 -9.45 7.34 -12.68
N ASP A 344 -10.58 7.42 -13.36
CA ASP A 344 -11.06 6.33 -14.23
C ASP A 344 -10.09 6.06 -15.40
N ASP A 345 -9.34 7.08 -15.84
CA ASP A 345 -8.43 7.03 -16.98
C ASP A 345 -6.95 6.90 -16.59
N GLY A 346 -6.63 6.80 -15.28
CA GLY A 346 -5.25 6.67 -14.81
C GLY A 346 -4.96 7.40 -13.51
N LEU A 347 -3.84 8.12 -13.44
CA LEU A 347 -3.34 8.78 -12.23
C LEU A 347 -2.97 10.24 -12.52
N ASN A 348 -3.34 11.13 -11.61
CA ASN A 348 -2.85 12.50 -11.58
C ASN A 348 -1.93 12.70 -10.38
N LEU A 349 -0.70 13.10 -10.64
CA LEU A 349 0.28 13.43 -9.62
C LEU A 349 0.22 14.93 -9.31
N PHE A 350 0.03 15.28 -8.05
CA PHE A 350 -0.03 16.65 -7.56
C PHE A 350 1.08 16.94 -6.55
N TYR A 351 1.47 18.19 -6.50
CA TYR A 351 2.22 18.78 -5.39
C TYR A 351 1.28 19.67 -4.56
N LEU A 352 1.31 19.51 -3.25
CA LEU A 352 0.62 20.35 -2.26
C LEU A 352 1.69 21.11 -1.47
N SER A 353 1.65 22.42 -1.55
CA SER A 353 2.57 23.27 -0.78
C SER A 353 2.27 23.27 0.72
N SER A 354 3.18 23.80 1.52
CA SER A 354 3.00 23.90 2.98
C SER A 354 1.83 24.79 3.42
N ASP A 355 1.36 25.69 2.55
CA ASP A 355 0.20 26.57 2.76
C ASP A 355 -1.10 26.04 2.12
N GLY A 356 -1.05 24.83 1.54
CA GLY A 356 -2.20 24.10 1.02
C GLY A 356 -2.58 24.43 -0.43
N GLU A 357 -1.72 25.09 -1.21
CA GLU A 357 -1.94 25.28 -2.65
C GLU A 357 -1.49 24.03 -3.43
N THR A 358 -2.26 23.65 -4.47
CA THR A 358 -1.99 22.48 -5.29
C THR A 358 -1.52 22.83 -6.69
N GLU A 359 -0.60 22.03 -7.20
CA GLU A 359 -0.11 22.11 -8.57
C GLU A 359 -0.08 20.71 -9.20
N LEU A 360 -0.75 20.53 -10.35
CA LEU A 360 -0.67 19.30 -11.13
C LEU A 360 0.74 19.16 -11.73
N GLN A 361 1.45 18.13 -11.33
CA GLN A 361 2.82 17.88 -11.80
C GLN A 361 2.83 17.03 -13.07
N GLN A 362 2.03 15.97 -13.10
CA GLN A 362 1.99 15.03 -14.21
C GLN A 362 0.69 14.22 -14.19
N SER A 363 0.19 13.86 -15.39
CA SER A 363 -0.86 12.86 -15.58
C SER A 363 -0.28 11.63 -16.25
N PHE A 364 -0.75 10.48 -15.85
CA PHE A 364 -0.46 9.19 -16.44
C PHE A 364 -1.78 8.52 -16.81
N SER A 365 -1.98 8.30 -18.11
CA SER A 365 -3.17 7.60 -18.63
C SER A 365 -2.82 6.19 -19.02
N TYR A 366 -3.71 5.27 -18.72
CA TYR A 366 -3.57 3.85 -19.03
C TYR A 366 -4.93 3.26 -19.39
N ASP A 367 -4.94 2.31 -20.36
CA ASP A 367 -6.19 1.71 -20.88
C ASP A 367 -6.92 0.80 -19.88
N HIS A 368 -6.34 0.58 -18.72
CA HIS A 368 -6.88 -0.29 -17.68
C HIS A 368 -6.99 0.47 -16.36
N LEU A 369 -7.98 0.08 -15.55
CA LEU A 369 -8.15 0.67 -14.24
C LEU A 369 -6.89 0.44 -13.38
N ILE A 370 -6.32 1.55 -12.91
CA ILE A 370 -5.12 1.59 -12.09
C ILE A 370 -5.43 2.30 -10.77
N SER A 371 -4.90 1.81 -9.66
CA SER A 371 -5.09 2.41 -8.34
C SER A 371 -3.77 2.48 -7.60
N CYS A 372 -3.22 3.68 -7.48
CA CYS A 372 -2.05 3.94 -6.64
C CYS A 372 -2.45 3.83 -5.16
N ARG A 373 -1.76 2.97 -4.42
CA ARG A 373 -1.95 2.75 -2.99
C ARG A 373 -0.93 3.49 -2.13
N ASN A 374 0.29 3.64 -2.65
CA ASN A 374 1.36 4.34 -1.97
C ASN A 374 2.22 5.12 -2.96
N ILE A 375 2.74 6.27 -2.51
CA ILE A 375 3.69 7.11 -3.23
C ILE A 375 4.91 7.38 -2.35
N TYR A 376 6.09 7.41 -2.96
CA TYR A 376 7.37 7.67 -2.31
C TYR A 376 8.17 8.68 -3.11
N GLU A 377 8.85 9.62 -2.42
CA GLU A 377 9.90 10.43 -3.02
C GLU A 377 11.24 9.73 -2.80
N GLU A 378 11.97 9.49 -3.89
CA GLU A 378 13.27 8.85 -3.90
C GLU A 378 14.40 9.83 -3.58
N ALA A 379 15.60 9.30 -3.27
CA ALA A 379 16.77 10.13 -2.94
C ALA A 379 17.18 11.08 -4.06
N ASP A 380 16.90 10.74 -5.33
CA ASP A 380 17.13 11.59 -6.51
C ASP A 380 15.94 12.53 -6.80
N ARG A 381 14.93 12.56 -5.93
CA ARG A 381 13.67 13.30 -6.04
C ARG A 381 12.74 12.84 -7.16
N SER A 382 13.01 11.71 -7.76
CA SER A 382 11.99 11.02 -8.55
C SER A 382 10.88 10.52 -7.63
N LEU A 383 9.73 10.16 -8.19
CA LEU A 383 8.59 9.65 -7.43
C LEU A 383 8.27 8.24 -7.89
N THR A 384 7.95 7.38 -6.94
CA THR A 384 7.55 6.01 -7.20
C THR A 384 6.16 5.78 -6.64
N CYS A 385 5.21 5.42 -7.52
CA CYS A 385 3.86 4.98 -7.15
C CYS A 385 3.80 3.46 -7.16
N VAL A 386 3.15 2.91 -6.17
CA VAL A 386 2.91 1.47 -6.02
C VAL A 386 1.42 1.22 -5.86
N GLY A 387 0.90 0.19 -6.51
CA GLY A 387 -0.53 -0.09 -6.41
C GLY A 387 -0.96 -1.34 -7.15
N GLU A 388 -2.23 -1.34 -7.52
CA GLU A 388 -2.92 -2.42 -8.19
C GLU A 388 -3.48 -1.93 -9.53
N MET A 389 -3.52 -2.82 -10.52
CA MET A 389 -4.13 -2.56 -11.80
C MET A 389 -4.97 -3.75 -12.22
N ARG A 390 -6.02 -3.50 -13.02
CA ARG A 390 -6.92 -4.51 -13.55
C ARG A 390 -6.63 -4.74 -15.02
N ILE A 391 -6.15 -5.93 -15.37
CA ILE A 391 -5.78 -6.29 -16.73
C ILE A 391 -6.81 -7.29 -17.28
N PRO A 392 -7.47 -7.01 -18.42
CA PRO A 392 -8.32 -7.97 -19.10
C PRO A 392 -7.52 -9.19 -19.58
N THR A 393 -8.08 -10.36 -19.44
CA THR A 393 -7.51 -11.60 -19.97
C THR A 393 -8.19 -12.01 -21.27
N SER A 394 -7.59 -12.95 -21.99
CA SER A 394 -8.11 -13.44 -23.28
C SER A 394 -9.47 -14.13 -23.19
N ASP A 395 -9.93 -14.48 -22.00
CA ASP A 395 -11.22 -15.13 -21.72
C ASP A 395 -12.25 -14.17 -21.08
N ASP A 396 -12.11 -12.87 -21.33
CA ASP A 396 -12.98 -11.78 -20.84
C ASP A 396 -13.04 -11.64 -19.31
N ARG A 397 -12.15 -12.28 -18.59
CA ARG A 397 -11.97 -12.05 -17.14
C ARG A 397 -11.05 -10.88 -16.93
N VAL A 398 -11.09 -10.31 -15.76
CA VAL A 398 -10.16 -9.26 -15.30
C VAL A 398 -9.29 -9.86 -14.22
N GLN A 399 -7.99 -9.63 -14.31
CA GLN A 399 -7.03 -10.01 -13.28
C GLN A 399 -6.45 -8.78 -12.60
N GLU A 400 -6.33 -8.85 -11.28
CA GLU A 400 -5.64 -7.81 -10.50
C GLU A 400 -4.15 -8.14 -10.45
N LYS A 401 -3.30 -7.13 -10.73
CA LYS A 401 -1.84 -7.21 -10.75
C LYS A 401 -1.25 -6.08 -9.91
N LEU A 402 -0.07 -6.30 -9.37
CA LEU A 402 0.69 -5.26 -8.69
C LEU A 402 1.46 -4.44 -9.72
N PHE A 403 1.60 -3.13 -9.48
CA PHE A 403 2.43 -2.29 -10.33
C PHE A 403 3.36 -1.39 -9.52
N ILE A 404 4.45 -1.00 -10.16
CA ILE A 404 5.33 0.09 -9.77
C ILE A 404 5.44 1.04 -10.94
N LEU A 405 5.14 2.31 -10.71
CA LEU A 405 5.23 3.38 -11.70
C LEU A 405 6.23 4.42 -11.20
N HIS A 406 7.30 4.58 -11.93
CA HIS A 406 8.35 5.54 -11.63
C HIS A 406 8.20 6.80 -12.46
N PHE A 407 8.13 7.96 -11.80
CA PHE A 407 8.11 9.29 -12.39
C PHE A 407 9.48 9.94 -12.23
N PRO A 408 10.29 10.09 -13.29
CA PRO A 408 11.58 10.74 -13.20
C PRO A 408 11.40 12.23 -12.86
N GLN A 409 12.37 12.78 -12.15
CA GLN A 409 12.37 14.22 -11.86
C GLN A 409 12.36 15.01 -13.19
N LYS A 410 11.39 15.93 -13.34
CA LYS A 410 11.46 16.91 -14.43
C LYS A 410 12.67 17.80 -14.19
N ASN A 411 13.72 17.66 -15.00
CA ASN A 411 14.81 18.63 -15.02
C ASN A 411 14.20 20.01 -15.24
N LYS A 412 14.13 20.84 -14.20
CA LYS A 412 13.88 22.26 -14.40
C LYS A 412 15.03 22.74 -15.29
N GLN A 413 14.74 22.97 -16.57
CA GLN A 413 15.72 23.71 -17.40
C GLN A 413 16.05 24.99 -16.64
N PRO A 414 17.33 25.28 -16.41
CA PRO A 414 17.69 26.55 -15.79
C PRO A 414 17.14 27.68 -16.65
N ALA A 415 16.33 28.53 -15.99
CA ALA A 415 15.69 29.71 -16.61
C ALA A 415 16.75 30.69 -17.12
#